data_066ed20934e1abf52d97d5f8615d3bbc
#
_entry.id   066ed20934e1abf52d97d5f8615d3bbc
#
_cell.length_a   1.000
_cell.length_b   1.000
_cell.length_c   1.000
_cell.angle_alpha   90.00
_cell.angle_beta   90.00
_cell.angle_gamma   90.00
#
_symmetry.space_group_name_H-M   'P 1'
#
loop_
_entity.id
_entity.type
_entity.pdbx_description
1 polymer ?
#
loop_
_entity_poly.entity_id
_entity_poly.type
_entity_poly.pdbx_seq_one_letter_code
_entity_poly.pdbx_strand_id
1 'polypeptide(L)'
;MLSKLKIILLLITFIFIWSCGDKTKKISEIVEVDMEMQMSNAYKEGYLELQRGDVLLAAKKFNEAELLFPQSPWAAKSAIMAAYAYYTQDYYSDAIFELERYLVTYPNHKDKVYAHFLLGMSFYEQIVDEKKRLKINIRF
;
A
#
# COMPACT_ATOMS: atom_id res chain seq x y z
N MET A 1 -10.73 -5.94 68.50
CA MET A 1 -10.64 -6.72 67.21
C MET A 1 -10.98 -5.87 65.98
N LEU A 2 -12.00 -5.06 66.02
CA LEU A 2 -12.41 -4.19 64.89
C LEU A 2 -11.37 -3.20 64.41
N SER A 3 -10.52 -2.64 65.27
CA SER A 3 -9.48 -1.68 64.90
C SER A 3 -8.37 -2.31 64.07
N LYS A 4 -7.94 -3.51 64.38
CA LYS A 4 -6.92 -4.25 63.58
C LYS A 4 -7.43 -4.62 62.22
N LEU A 5 -8.72 -4.97 62.10
CA LEU A 5 -9.36 -5.28 60.80
C LEU A 5 -9.41 -4.06 59.87
N LYS A 6 -9.72 -2.87 60.43
CA LYS A 6 -9.70 -1.60 59.67
C LYS A 6 -8.32 -1.24 59.14
N ILE A 7 -7.27 -1.47 59.94
CA ILE A 7 -5.89 -1.21 59.49
C ILE A 7 -5.47 -2.15 58.37
N ILE A 8 -5.84 -3.43 58.45
CA ILE A 8 -5.53 -4.42 57.41
C ILE A 8 -6.27 -4.05 56.09
N LEU A 9 -7.52 -3.62 56.17
CA LEU A 9 -8.30 -3.20 55.01
C LEU A 9 -7.68 -1.96 54.35
N LEU A 10 -7.19 -1.02 55.13
CA LEU A 10 -6.53 0.21 54.65
C LEU A 10 -5.17 -0.07 54.01
N LEU A 11 -4.42 -1.05 54.50
CA LEU A 11 -3.17 -1.51 53.89
C LEU A 11 -3.42 -2.23 52.54
N ILE A 12 -4.48 -3.02 52.44
CA ILE A 12 -4.84 -3.69 51.19
C ILE A 12 -5.24 -2.68 50.11
N THR A 13 -6.01 -1.63 50.44
CA THR A 13 -6.38 -0.59 49.49
C THR A 13 -5.18 0.23 49.00
N PHE A 14 -4.16 0.42 49.88
CA PHE A 14 -2.94 1.15 49.50
C PHE A 14 -2.06 0.38 48.52
N ILE A 15 -2.07 -0.95 48.55
CA ILE A 15 -1.32 -1.80 47.62
C ILE A 15 -1.91 -1.75 46.20
N PHE A 16 -3.24 -1.58 46.07
CA PHE A 16 -3.90 -1.48 44.76
C PHE A 16 -3.64 -0.16 44.01
N ILE A 17 -3.20 0.91 44.68
CA ILE A 17 -2.96 2.21 44.07
C ILE A 17 -1.59 2.29 43.37
N TRP A 18 -0.65 1.37 43.67
CA TRP A 18 0.70 1.37 43.12
C TRP A 18 0.86 0.48 41.87
N SER A 19 -0.22 -0.08 41.31
CA SER A 19 -0.15 -1.01 40.19
C SER A 19 -0.41 -0.32 38.83
N CYS A 20 -0.29 1.02 38.71
CA CYS A 20 -0.26 1.71 37.42
C CYS A 20 1.17 2.18 37.12
N GLY A 21 2.04 1.25 36.79
CA GLY A 21 3.36 1.53 36.23
C GLY A 21 3.21 1.74 34.72
N ASP A 22 3.20 2.98 34.31
CA ASP A 22 3.17 3.44 32.93
C ASP A 22 4.43 2.96 32.19
N LYS A 23 4.28 1.89 31.42
CA LYS A 23 5.29 1.49 30.43
C LYS A 23 5.04 2.31 29.17
N THR A 24 5.38 3.58 29.19
CA THR A 24 5.54 4.36 27.96
C THR A 24 6.71 3.78 27.17
N LYS A 25 6.41 2.80 26.31
CA LYS A 25 7.29 2.46 25.21
C LYS A 25 7.46 3.70 24.35
N LYS A 26 8.67 4.24 24.28
CA LYS A 26 9.10 5.14 23.22
C LYS A 26 9.05 4.38 21.89
N ILE A 27 7.93 4.47 21.16
CA ILE A 27 7.67 3.67 19.94
C ILE A 27 7.91 4.49 18.66
N SER A 28 8.09 5.82 18.72
CA SER A 28 7.92 6.65 17.53
C SER A 28 9.14 6.76 16.60
N GLU A 29 10.33 6.69 17.09
CA GLU A 29 11.53 7.00 16.26
C GLU A 29 12.09 5.79 15.49
N ILE A 30 11.98 4.58 16.07
CA ILE A 30 12.48 3.33 15.45
C ILE A 30 11.51 2.81 14.38
N VAL A 31 10.21 3.11 14.51
CA VAL A 31 9.16 2.62 13.61
C VAL A 31 9.18 3.35 12.25
N GLU A 32 9.50 4.67 12.21
CA GLU A 32 9.55 5.43 10.95
C GLU A 32 10.72 4.98 10.06
N VAL A 33 11.91 4.79 10.63
CA VAL A 33 13.09 4.31 9.88
C VAL A 33 12.86 2.88 9.37
N ASP A 34 12.21 2.03 10.17
CA ASP A 34 11.88 0.65 9.75
C ASP A 34 10.82 0.64 8.63
N MET A 35 9.79 1.48 8.70
CA MET A 35 8.78 1.58 7.64
C MET A 35 9.33 2.13 6.33
N GLU A 36 10.23 3.10 6.35
CA GLU A 36 10.87 3.62 5.15
C GLU A 36 11.76 2.57 4.48
N MET A 37 12.49 1.80 5.28
CA MET A 37 13.30 0.69 4.79
C MET A 37 12.41 -0.42 4.21
N GLN A 38 11.32 -0.80 4.87
CA GLN A 38 10.36 -1.79 4.37
C GLN A 38 9.72 -1.34 3.06
N MET A 39 9.28 -0.09 2.96
CA MET A 39 8.77 0.53 1.73
C MET A 39 9.79 0.46 0.60
N SER A 40 11.05 0.86 0.88
CA SER A 40 12.12 0.82 -0.11
C SER A 40 12.40 -0.61 -0.60
N ASN A 41 12.36 -1.59 0.30
CA ASN A 41 12.54 -3.00 -0.05
C ASN A 41 11.37 -3.51 -0.90
N ALA A 42 10.12 -3.22 -0.51
CA ALA A 42 8.94 -3.60 -1.28
C ALA A 42 8.96 -2.99 -2.69
N TYR A 43 9.34 -1.72 -2.83
CA TYR A 43 9.51 -1.08 -4.14
C TYR A 43 10.57 -1.78 -5.01
N LYS A 44 11.75 -2.10 -4.42
CA LYS A 44 12.83 -2.81 -5.13
C LYS A 44 12.40 -4.22 -5.55
N GLU A 45 11.72 -4.94 -4.67
CA GLU A 45 11.16 -6.26 -4.99
C GLU A 45 10.16 -6.15 -6.16
N GLY A 46 9.24 -5.18 -6.12
CA GLY A 46 8.31 -4.92 -7.23
C GLY A 46 9.02 -4.67 -8.56
N TYR A 47 10.10 -3.90 -8.53
CA TYR A 47 10.90 -3.65 -9.73
C TYR A 47 11.60 -4.90 -10.26
N LEU A 48 12.14 -5.74 -9.38
CA LEU A 48 12.77 -7.01 -9.75
C LEU A 48 11.75 -8.00 -10.36
N GLU A 49 10.56 -8.11 -9.77
CA GLU A 49 9.51 -8.98 -10.28
C GLU A 49 8.97 -8.48 -11.63
N LEU A 50 8.87 -7.15 -11.82
CA LEU A 50 8.53 -6.58 -13.12
C LEU A 50 9.56 -6.97 -14.20
N GLN A 51 10.85 -6.92 -13.88
CA GLN A 51 11.90 -7.35 -14.80
C GLN A 51 11.87 -8.85 -15.11
N ARG A 52 11.40 -9.67 -14.17
CA ARG A 52 11.20 -11.11 -14.36
C ARG A 52 9.95 -11.44 -15.17
N GLY A 53 9.07 -10.47 -15.38
CA GLY A 53 7.79 -10.65 -16.04
C GLY A 53 6.66 -11.13 -15.12
N ASP A 54 6.88 -11.26 -13.81
CA ASP A 54 5.82 -11.52 -12.84
C ASP A 54 5.13 -10.20 -12.44
N VAL A 55 4.26 -9.72 -13.33
CA VAL A 55 3.62 -8.41 -13.19
C VAL A 55 2.59 -8.38 -12.07
N LEU A 56 1.95 -9.51 -11.75
CA LEU A 56 0.98 -9.58 -10.65
C LEU A 56 1.69 -9.43 -9.31
N LEU A 57 2.82 -10.10 -9.13
CA LEU A 57 3.64 -9.93 -7.93
C LEU A 57 4.28 -8.55 -7.89
N ALA A 58 4.76 -8.03 -9.03
CA ALA A 58 5.29 -6.68 -9.13
C ALA A 58 4.27 -5.61 -8.68
N ALA A 59 3.04 -5.66 -9.22
CA ALA A 59 1.97 -4.74 -8.86
C ALA A 59 1.62 -4.83 -7.36
N LYS A 60 1.53 -6.06 -6.83
CA LYS A 60 1.32 -6.28 -5.39
C LYS A 60 2.41 -5.64 -4.55
N LYS A 61 3.68 -5.78 -4.93
CA LYS A 61 4.82 -5.20 -4.20
C LYS A 61 4.87 -3.68 -4.29
N PHE A 62 4.51 -3.10 -5.42
CA PHE A 62 4.37 -1.67 -5.54
C PHE A 62 3.22 -1.11 -4.69
N ASN A 63 2.06 -1.78 -4.66
CA ASN A 63 0.95 -1.41 -3.78
C ASN A 63 1.31 -1.56 -2.29
N GLU A 64 2.08 -2.59 -1.92
CA GLU A 64 2.64 -2.75 -0.57
C GLU A 64 3.53 -1.56 -0.20
N ALA A 65 4.44 -1.14 -1.10
CA ALA A 65 5.31 0.01 -0.88
C ALA A 65 4.52 1.33 -0.69
N GLU A 66 3.45 1.54 -1.46
CA GLU A 66 2.54 2.69 -1.29
C GLU A 66 1.90 2.71 0.10
N LEU A 67 1.40 1.56 0.56
CA LEU A 67 0.66 1.43 1.82
C LEU A 67 1.57 1.52 3.05
N LEU A 68 2.83 1.06 2.96
CA LEU A 68 3.77 1.10 4.07
C LEU A 68 4.14 2.52 4.49
N PHE A 69 4.24 3.46 3.54
CA PHE A 69 4.58 4.84 3.85
C PHE A 69 3.84 5.84 2.94
N PRO A 70 2.51 6.02 3.15
CA PRO A 70 1.65 6.81 2.26
C PRO A 70 2.04 8.29 2.14
N GLN A 71 2.73 8.84 3.15
CA GLN A 71 3.20 10.22 3.16
C GLN A 71 4.52 10.42 2.40
N SER A 72 5.14 9.34 1.97
CA SER A 72 6.39 9.37 1.21
C SER A 72 6.16 9.89 -0.21
N PRO A 73 7.13 10.66 -0.77
CA PRO A 73 7.15 10.96 -2.21
C PRO A 73 7.17 9.70 -3.09
N TRP A 74 7.56 8.56 -2.54
CA TRP A 74 7.58 7.27 -3.22
C TRP A 74 6.20 6.61 -3.32
N ALA A 75 5.24 6.98 -2.45
CA ALA A 75 3.91 6.37 -2.48
C ALA A 75 3.22 6.57 -3.84
N ALA A 76 3.15 7.82 -4.32
CA ALA A 76 2.58 8.12 -5.62
C ALA A 76 3.35 7.43 -6.77
N LYS A 77 4.69 7.34 -6.67
CA LYS A 77 5.52 6.64 -7.65
C LYS A 77 5.24 5.13 -7.64
N SER A 78 5.05 4.54 -6.47
CA SER A 78 4.72 3.12 -6.33
C SER A 78 3.34 2.81 -6.94
N ALA A 79 2.34 3.63 -6.67
CA ALA A 79 1.00 3.48 -7.24
C ALA A 79 1.02 3.49 -8.78
N ILE A 80 1.75 4.41 -9.39
CA ILE A 80 1.84 4.48 -10.86
C ILE A 80 2.64 3.31 -11.44
N MET A 81 3.62 2.77 -10.69
CA MET A 81 4.37 1.59 -11.10
C MET A 81 3.54 0.31 -11.02
N ALA A 82 2.60 0.21 -10.06
CA ALA A 82 1.64 -0.89 -10.03
C ALA A 82 0.75 -0.89 -11.28
N ALA A 83 0.21 0.26 -11.65
CA ALA A 83 -0.58 0.42 -12.88
C ALA A 83 0.24 0.09 -14.14
N TYR A 84 1.48 0.56 -14.20
CA TYR A 84 2.39 0.27 -15.32
C TYR A 84 2.69 -1.23 -15.43
N ALA A 85 2.89 -1.93 -14.29
CA ALA A 85 3.11 -3.38 -14.29
C ALA A 85 1.94 -4.11 -14.96
N TYR A 86 0.70 -3.81 -14.59
CA TYR A 86 -0.48 -4.37 -15.24
C TYR A 86 -0.55 -4.07 -16.74
N TYR A 87 -0.29 -2.82 -17.12
CA TYR A 87 -0.31 -2.40 -18.53
C TYR A 87 0.66 -3.21 -19.40
N THR A 88 1.86 -3.54 -18.89
CA THR A 88 2.92 -4.21 -19.67
C THR A 88 2.59 -5.63 -20.07
N GLN A 89 1.59 -6.26 -19.47
CA GLN A 89 1.16 -7.65 -19.76
C GLN A 89 -0.33 -7.72 -20.10
N ASP A 90 -0.84 -6.64 -20.70
CA ASP A 90 -2.19 -6.57 -21.27
C ASP A 90 -3.34 -6.70 -20.24
N TYR A 91 -3.05 -6.54 -18.91
CA TYR A 91 -4.06 -6.45 -17.86
C TYR A 91 -4.66 -5.05 -17.83
N TYR A 92 -5.27 -4.63 -18.96
CA TYR A 92 -5.74 -3.26 -19.16
C TYR A 92 -6.82 -2.82 -18.16
N SER A 93 -7.72 -3.73 -17.79
CA SER A 93 -8.76 -3.43 -16.79
C SER A 93 -8.17 -3.09 -15.42
N ASP A 94 -7.14 -3.85 -14.99
CA ASP A 94 -6.46 -3.62 -13.72
C ASP A 94 -5.61 -2.35 -13.78
N ALA A 95 -4.94 -2.10 -14.92
CA ALA A 95 -4.20 -0.86 -15.15
C ALA A 95 -5.12 0.37 -15.09
N ILE A 96 -6.30 0.32 -15.73
CA ILE A 96 -7.31 1.38 -15.69
C ILE A 96 -7.75 1.65 -14.24
N PHE A 97 -8.10 0.60 -13.50
CA PHE A 97 -8.51 0.72 -12.10
C PHE A 97 -7.45 1.41 -11.24
N GLU A 98 -6.18 0.99 -11.34
CA GLU A 98 -5.08 1.59 -10.58
C GLU A 98 -4.80 3.03 -10.99
N LEU A 99 -4.91 3.36 -12.27
CA LEU A 99 -4.69 4.73 -12.78
C LEU A 99 -5.81 5.68 -12.34
N GLU A 100 -7.07 5.25 -12.37
CA GLU A 100 -8.18 6.03 -11.87
C GLU A 100 -8.02 6.28 -10.36
N ARG A 101 -7.68 5.25 -9.59
CA ARG A 101 -7.36 5.37 -8.18
C ARG A 101 -6.20 6.35 -7.93
N TYR A 102 -5.11 6.24 -8.70
CA TYR A 102 -3.98 7.15 -8.63
C TYR A 102 -4.39 8.61 -8.84
N LEU A 103 -5.18 8.89 -9.88
CA LEU A 103 -5.60 10.25 -10.22
C LEU A 103 -6.48 10.90 -9.13
N VAL A 104 -7.26 10.08 -8.42
CA VAL A 104 -8.08 10.54 -7.28
C VAL A 104 -7.21 10.75 -6.03
N THR A 105 -6.27 9.83 -5.76
CA THR A 105 -5.43 9.86 -4.55
C THR A 105 -4.33 10.93 -4.63
N TYR A 106 -3.76 11.14 -5.81
CA TYR A 106 -2.63 12.05 -6.05
C TYR A 106 -2.93 13.14 -7.09
N PRO A 107 -3.99 13.97 -6.91
CA PRO A 107 -4.49 14.88 -7.95
C PRO A 107 -3.50 15.97 -8.37
N ASN A 108 -2.53 16.29 -7.52
CA ASN A 108 -1.53 17.34 -7.76
C ASN A 108 -0.11 16.79 -7.97
N HIS A 109 0.04 15.47 -8.14
CA HIS A 109 1.37 14.89 -8.35
C HIS A 109 1.91 15.22 -9.75
N LYS A 110 3.24 15.39 -9.85
CA LYS A 110 3.92 15.74 -11.12
C LYS A 110 3.68 14.73 -12.24
N ASP A 111 3.52 13.46 -11.92
CA ASP A 111 3.33 12.38 -12.88
C ASP A 111 1.86 12.19 -13.30
N LYS A 112 0.95 13.12 -12.94
CA LYS A 112 -0.46 13.11 -13.33
C LYS A 112 -0.65 13.06 -14.85
N VAL A 113 0.16 13.81 -15.58
CA VAL A 113 0.09 13.84 -17.06
C VAL A 113 0.42 12.46 -17.64
N TYR A 114 1.44 11.81 -17.10
CA TYR A 114 1.78 10.45 -17.49
C TYR A 114 0.68 9.44 -17.13
N ALA A 115 0.06 9.59 -15.96
CA ALA A 115 -1.06 8.73 -15.55
C ALA A 115 -2.25 8.85 -16.52
N HIS A 116 -2.62 10.06 -16.93
CA HIS A 116 -3.67 10.27 -17.96
C HIS A 116 -3.29 9.67 -19.31
N PHE A 117 -2.03 9.82 -19.72
CA PHE A 117 -1.55 9.20 -20.95
C PHE A 117 -1.68 7.68 -20.91
N LEU A 118 -1.18 7.06 -19.84
CA LEU A 118 -1.22 5.60 -19.68
C LEU A 118 -2.65 5.09 -19.57
N LEU A 119 -3.54 5.84 -18.91
CA LEU A 119 -4.98 5.55 -18.83
C LEU A 119 -5.62 5.54 -20.23
N GLY A 120 -5.36 6.57 -21.04
CA GLY A 120 -5.85 6.62 -22.41
C GLY A 120 -5.33 5.48 -23.28
N MET A 121 -4.05 5.11 -23.12
CA MET A 121 -3.46 3.96 -23.81
C MET A 121 -4.10 2.63 -23.35
N SER A 122 -4.36 2.47 -22.06
CA SER A 122 -5.02 1.26 -21.53
C SER A 122 -6.42 1.08 -22.12
N PHE A 123 -7.22 2.13 -22.20
CA PHE A 123 -8.53 2.07 -22.87
C PHE A 123 -8.42 1.74 -24.36
N TYR A 124 -7.47 2.37 -25.06
CA TYR A 124 -7.27 2.13 -26.48
C TYR A 124 -6.90 0.66 -26.76
N GLU A 125 -5.92 0.13 -26.04
CA GLU A 125 -5.46 -1.25 -26.22
C GLU A 125 -6.54 -2.27 -25.83
N GLN A 126 -7.32 -2.01 -24.78
CA GLN A 126 -8.46 -2.85 -24.39
C GLN A 126 -9.46 -3.00 -25.55
N ILE A 127 -9.82 -1.89 -26.22
CA ILE A 127 -10.74 -1.90 -27.36
C ILE A 127 -10.14 -2.68 -28.55
N VAL A 128 -8.84 -2.49 -28.82
CA VAL A 128 -8.14 -3.18 -29.91
C VAL A 128 -8.09 -4.68 -29.65
N ASP A 129 -7.80 -5.10 -28.42
CA ASP A 129 -7.75 -6.51 -28.03
C ASP A 129 -9.13 -7.19 -28.12
N GLU A 130 -10.19 -6.54 -27.67
CA GLU A 130 -11.56 -7.03 -27.83
C GLU A 130 -11.95 -7.22 -29.30
N LYS A 131 -11.60 -6.28 -30.16
CA LYS A 131 -11.85 -6.39 -31.61
C LYS A 131 -11.09 -7.55 -32.24
N LYS A 132 -9.85 -7.82 -31.81
CA LYS A 132 -9.08 -8.98 -32.27
C LYS A 132 -9.76 -10.29 -31.85
N ARG A 133 -10.19 -10.39 -30.59
CA ARG A 133 -10.89 -11.58 -30.07
C ARG A 133 -12.20 -11.86 -30.78
N LEU A 134 -13.01 -10.83 -31.05
CA LEU A 134 -14.25 -10.95 -31.81
C LEU A 134 -14.02 -11.47 -33.24
N LYS A 135 -13.01 -10.97 -33.95
CA LYS A 135 -12.67 -11.45 -35.30
C LYS A 135 -12.25 -12.93 -35.35
N ILE A 136 -11.58 -13.41 -34.31
CA ILE A 136 -11.19 -14.81 -34.20
C ILE A 136 -12.44 -15.70 -34.00
N ASN A 137 -13.35 -15.30 -33.14
CA ASN A 137 -14.57 -16.06 -32.83
C ASN A 137 -15.59 -16.11 -33.99
N ILE A 138 -15.55 -15.18 -34.94
CA ILE A 138 -16.43 -15.18 -36.12
C ILE A 138 -15.90 -16.09 -37.25
N ARG A 139 -14.64 -16.54 -37.17
CA ARG A 139 -14.02 -17.41 -38.21
C ARG A 139 -14.21 -18.92 -37.98
N PHE A 140 -14.86 -19.32 -36.90
CA PHE A 140 -15.26 -20.69 -36.57
C PHE A 140 -16.78 -20.79 -36.53
#